data_2d6d38b5229ddf23eb26ef417223c51c
#
_entry.id   2d6d38b5229ddf23eb26ef417223c51c
#
_cell.length_a   1.000
_cell.length_b   1.000
_cell.length_c   1.000
_cell.angle_alpha   90.00
_cell.angle_beta   90.00
_cell.angle_gamma   90.00
#
_symmetry.space_group_name_H-M   'P 1'
#
loop_
_entity.id
_entity.type
_entity.pdbx_description
1 polymer ?
#
loop_
_entity_poly.entity_id
_entity_poly.type
_entity_poly.pdbx_seq_one_letter_code
_entity_poly.pdbx_strand_id
1 'polypeptide(L)'
;MNATDPDLSTRWKRFAEAHWGREPAAVPFAPGLGPEQVYGAVAASCAPPVEDAAGVRFATAAQGRLRDAGALLPGRDDPGPDAYRDRIARHLTGSGWLLSVRQPLWRDFGLWAHVRELVSGLWRAVGWPALPVTAELALGEHCAGRDAPAARPGSFTLTWVLAGTMAVRLWPEHTGTEYQLAAGAGDLLYWPARCRHLDHYLDRCTTLRIVVPARRAAALTHVRGLLADRMQEDLVYAGAPGALPFPPPAAPDGEIGAAEPVAGTARLFAGLATGPGTARELRVSWAARRSAAGLEPAPPPRPAVPLEPGLRVRASAELFRVPDGPGRAVWAANGHTLTVEGAGPERVRNLLRSEAALTTRELGRCSRMPAQTLTPLLSDLHRIRAIELVDGDGAA
;
A
#
# COMPACT_ATOMS: atom_id res chain seq x y z
N MET A 1 3.00 -6.59 -19.94
CA MET A 1 2.37 -7.44 -18.88
C MET A 1 3.35 -8.58 -18.61
N ASN A 2 4.08 -8.51 -17.49
CA ASN A 2 5.01 -9.59 -17.16
C ASN A 2 4.19 -10.87 -16.99
N ALA A 3 4.55 -11.91 -17.76
CA ALA A 3 3.94 -13.23 -17.61
C ALA A 3 4.11 -13.63 -16.13
N THR A 4 3.00 -13.79 -15.42
CA THR A 4 3.01 -14.26 -14.04
C THR A 4 3.71 -15.61 -14.04
N ASP A 5 4.75 -15.75 -13.22
CA ASP A 5 5.44 -17.02 -13.06
C ASP A 5 4.38 -18.11 -12.75
N PRO A 6 4.18 -19.11 -13.62
CA PRO A 6 3.15 -20.12 -13.43
C PRO A 6 3.39 -20.93 -12.14
N ASP A 7 4.64 -21.04 -11.71
CA ASP A 7 4.98 -21.67 -10.43
C ASP A 7 4.49 -20.84 -9.24
N LEU A 8 4.67 -19.53 -9.28
CA LEU A 8 4.19 -18.61 -8.23
C LEU A 8 2.66 -18.68 -8.07
N SER A 9 1.92 -18.71 -9.21
CA SER A 9 0.46 -18.84 -9.19
C SER A 9 0.01 -20.16 -8.56
N THR A 10 0.67 -21.26 -8.91
CA THR A 10 0.38 -22.60 -8.35
C THR A 10 0.70 -22.66 -6.86
N ARG A 11 1.82 -22.07 -6.43
CA ARG A 11 2.21 -21.99 -5.02
C ARG A 11 1.18 -21.21 -4.20
N TRP A 12 0.71 -20.07 -4.69
CA TRP A 12 -0.33 -19.28 -4.03
C TRP A 12 -1.66 -20.02 -3.95
N LYS A 13 -2.06 -20.74 -5.00
CA LYS A 13 -3.28 -21.54 -4.98
C LYS A 13 -3.21 -22.63 -3.90
N ARG A 14 -2.12 -23.38 -3.82
CA ARG A 14 -1.91 -24.41 -2.77
C ARG A 14 -1.93 -23.79 -1.37
N PHE A 15 -1.24 -22.66 -1.20
CA PHE A 15 -1.23 -21.94 0.06
C PHE A 15 -2.65 -21.48 0.47
N ALA A 16 -3.41 -20.92 -0.47
CA ALA A 16 -4.77 -20.47 -0.22
C ALA A 16 -5.70 -21.62 0.18
N GLU A 17 -5.62 -22.75 -0.50
CA GLU A 17 -6.41 -23.94 -0.22
C GLU A 17 -6.07 -24.56 1.15
N ALA A 18 -4.80 -24.54 1.54
CA ALA A 18 -4.35 -25.15 2.79
C ALA A 18 -4.55 -24.24 4.01
N HIS A 19 -4.20 -22.96 3.91
CA HIS A 19 -3.97 -22.11 5.10
C HIS A 19 -4.83 -20.85 5.16
N TRP A 20 -5.20 -20.24 4.01
CA TRP A 20 -5.84 -18.90 4.03
C TRP A 20 -7.18 -18.92 4.80
N GLY A 21 -7.27 -18.03 5.82
CA GLY A 21 -8.46 -17.89 6.66
C GLY A 21 -8.68 -19.04 7.65
N ARG A 22 -7.80 -20.04 7.71
CA ARG A 22 -7.94 -21.25 8.52
C ARG A 22 -7.00 -21.23 9.71
N GLU A 23 -5.76 -21.60 9.51
CA GLU A 23 -4.78 -21.82 10.59
C GLU A 23 -3.45 -21.08 10.32
N PRO A 24 -2.70 -20.78 11.38
CA PRO A 24 -1.34 -20.28 11.25
C PRO A 24 -0.43 -21.30 10.57
N ALA A 25 0.54 -20.81 9.79
CA ALA A 25 1.47 -21.66 9.07
C ALA A 25 2.87 -21.03 8.96
N ALA A 26 3.88 -21.88 8.91
CA ALA A 26 5.22 -21.55 8.44
C ALA A 26 5.52 -22.45 7.24
N VAL A 27 5.75 -21.86 6.08
CA VAL A 27 5.92 -22.60 4.82
C VAL A 27 7.11 -22.07 4.01
N PRO A 28 7.85 -22.93 3.32
CA PRO A 28 8.87 -22.46 2.37
C PRO A 28 8.23 -21.68 1.24
N PHE A 29 8.53 -20.38 1.15
CA PHE A 29 7.98 -19.49 0.15
C PHE A 29 8.88 -18.28 -0.07
N ALA A 30 9.97 -18.46 -0.79
CA ALA A 30 10.89 -17.38 -1.10
C ALA A 30 10.20 -16.28 -1.95
N PRO A 31 10.28 -15.00 -1.52
CA PRO A 31 9.64 -13.89 -2.23
C PRO A 31 10.43 -13.39 -3.43
N GLY A 32 11.62 -13.93 -3.70
CA GLY A 32 12.52 -13.42 -4.75
C GLY A 32 13.14 -12.06 -4.42
N LEU A 33 13.18 -11.70 -3.13
CA LEU A 33 13.78 -10.47 -2.59
C LEU A 33 14.88 -10.82 -1.60
N GLY A 34 16.00 -10.11 -1.69
CA GLY A 34 17.08 -10.19 -0.71
C GLY A 34 17.05 -9.04 0.30
N PRO A 35 17.78 -9.17 1.42
CA PRO A 35 17.87 -8.14 2.46
C PRO A 35 18.46 -6.82 1.94
N GLU A 36 19.39 -6.87 0.99
CA GLU A 36 20.00 -5.69 0.36
C GLU A 36 18.98 -4.84 -0.40
N GLN A 37 18.08 -5.50 -1.16
CA GLN A 37 17.07 -4.81 -1.96
C GLN A 37 16.09 -4.03 -1.08
N VAL A 38 15.71 -4.60 0.07
CA VAL A 38 14.76 -3.95 0.99
C VAL A 38 15.44 -2.90 1.88
N TYR A 39 16.74 -3.04 2.14
CA TYR A 39 17.48 -2.11 2.98
C TYR A 39 17.50 -0.70 2.42
N GLY A 40 17.62 -0.53 1.10
CA GLY A 40 17.54 0.78 0.46
C GLY A 40 16.25 1.54 0.79
N ALA A 41 15.10 0.84 0.79
CA ALA A 41 13.81 1.43 1.15
C ALA A 41 13.72 1.77 2.64
N VAL A 42 14.32 0.95 3.51
CA VAL A 42 14.43 1.25 4.96
C VAL A 42 15.28 2.50 5.18
N ALA A 43 16.47 2.56 4.62
CA ALA A 43 17.37 3.70 4.75
C ALA A 43 16.76 5.00 4.20
N ALA A 44 16.12 4.94 3.03
CA ALA A 44 15.40 6.08 2.46
C ALA A 44 14.26 6.57 3.34
N SER A 45 13.60 5.68 4.08
CA SER A 45 12.52 6.05 5.01
C SER A 45 13.04 6.66 6.31
N CYS A 46 14.29 6.41 6.67
CA CYS A 46 14.95 6.96 7.84
C CYS A 46 15.72 8.26 7.54
N ALA A 47 15.86 8.65 6.26
CA ALA A 47 16.56 9.86 5.87
C ALA A 47 15.80 11.14 6.27
N PRO A 48 16.47 12.21 6.74
CA PRO A 48 15.82 13.48 7.06
C PRO A 48 15.23 14.18 5.81
N PRO A 49 14.12 14.93 5.93
CA PRO A 49 13.30 15.02 7.15
C PRO A 49 12.55 13.71 7.39
N VAL A 50 12.71 13.14 8.55
CA VAL A 50 11.87 12.02 8.97
C VAL A 50 10.49 12.63 9.24
N GLU A 51 9.60 12.59 8.26
CA GLU A 51 8.21 12.97 8.50
C GLU A 51 7.65 12.02 9.55
N ASP A 52 7.11 12.57 10.62
CA ASP A 52 6.60 11.83 11.78
C ASP A 52 5.53 10.78 11.38
N ALA A 53 4.89 10.98 10.27
CA ALA A 53 3.95 10.07 9.65
C ALA A 53 4.57 8.77 9.10
N ALA A 54 5.85 8.68 8.91
CA ALA A 54 6.48 7.55 8.22
C ALA A 54 6.44 6.24 9.03
N GLY A 55 6.10 6.29 10.31
CA GLY A 55 5.98 5.07 11.10
C GLY A 55 7.31 4.34 11.32
N VAL A 56 8.43 5.07 11.30
CA VAL A 56 9.74 4.54 11.70
C VAL A 56 9.74 4.35 13.22
N ARG A 57 10.10 3.15 13.66
CA ARG A 57 10.14 2.78 15.07
C ARG A 57 11.43 2.04 15.37
N PHE A 58 12.11 2.47 16.41
CA PHE A 58 13.26 1.77 16.95
C PHE A 58 12.96 1.36 18.40
N ALA A 59 13.25 0.10 18.72
CA ALA A 59 13.07 -0.45 20.04
C ALA A 59 14.33 -1.20 20.48
N THR A 60 14.60 -1.22 21.77
CA THR A 60 15.62 -2.08 22.36
C THR A 60 14.98 -3.08 23.33
N ALA A 61 15.61 -4.22 23.52
CA ALA A 61 15.14 -5.23 24.47
C ALA A 61 15.08 -4.68 25.90
N ALA A 62 15.99 -3.75 26.25
CA ALA A 62 16.09 -3.16 27.58
C ALA A 62 15.03 -2.06 27.83
N GLN A 63 14.84 -1.14 26.87
CA GLN A 63 14.05 0.08 27.07
C GLN A 63 12.71 0.04 26.36
N GLY A 64 12.49 -0.90 25.44
CA GLY A 64 11.32 -0.91 24.56
C GLY A 64 11.46 0.15 23.46
N ARG A 65 10.33 0.73 23.01
CA ARG A 65 10.30 1.73 21.94
C ARG A 65 10.96 3.04 22.38
N LEU A 66 11.91 3.49 21.59
CA LEU A 66 12.54 4.80 21.79
C LEU A 66 11.68 5.92 21.18
N ARG A 67 11.60 7.05 21.86
CA ARG A 67 10.92 8.26 21.34
C ARG A 67 11.76 8.92 20.24
N ASP A 68 13.06 8.95 20.45
CA ASP A 68 14.04 9.45 19.49
C ASP A 68 15.13 8.38 19.30
N ALA A 69 15.24 7.87 18.10
CA ALA A 69 16.24 6.89 17.74
C ALA A 69 17.55 7.54 17.25
N GLY A 70 17.48 8.77 16.78
CA GLY A 70 18.64 9.58 16.40
C GLY A 70 19.71 8.81 15.59
N ALA A 71 20.90 8.73 16.14
CA ALA A 71 22.06 8.05 15.53
C ALA A 71 21.89 6.52 15.39
N LEU A 72 20.85 5.92 15.96
CA LEU A 72 20.57 4.49 15.79
C LEU A 72 19.82 4.18 14.48
N LEU A 73 19.29 5.18 13.78
CA LEU A 73 18.69 4.97 12.46
C LEU A 73 19.77 4.75 11.38
N PRO A 74 19.44 4.06 10.27
CA PRO A 74 20.32 3.95 9.11
C PRO A 74 20.83 5.30 8.63
N GLY A 75 22.12 5.40 8.40
CA GLY A 75 22.82 6.62 7.95
C GLY A 75 23.54 6.40 6.63
N ARG A 76 24.22 7.48 6.17
CA ARG A 76 25.01 7.45 4.91
C ARG A 76 26.22 6.50 4.99
N ASP A 77 26.70 6.24 6.19
CA ASP A 77 27.87 5.40 6.44
C ASP A 77 27.50 3.90 6.50
N ASP A 78 26.23 3.56 6.32
CA ASP A 78 25.72 2.19 6.32
C ASP A 78 25.40 1.76 4.87
N PRO A 79 26.35 1.23 4.09
CA PRO A 79 26.13 0.88 2.69
C PRO A 79 25.18 -0.30 2.50
N GLY A 80 24.91 -1.07 3.55
CA GLY A 80 24.02 -2.23 3.51
C GLY A 80 23.57 -2.67 4.90
N PRO A 81 22.69 -3.68 4.96
CA PRO A 81 22.09 -4.13 6.22
C PRO A 81 23.13 -4.68 7.21
N ASP A 82 24.21 -5.30 6.73
CA ASP A 82 25.23 -5.87 7.62
C ASP A 82 26.10 -4.78 8.24
N ALA A 83 26.54 -3.79 7.46
CA ALA A 83 27.27 -2.65 8.00
C ALA A 83 26.46 -1.88 9.05
N TYR A 84 25.16 -1.71 8.78
CA TYR A 84 24.21 -1.13 9.73
C TYR A 84 24.15 -1.94 11.03
N ARG A 85 23.93 -3.26 10.92
CA ARG A 85 23.88 -4.17 12.08
C ARG A 85 25.15 -4.12 12.91
N ASP A 86 26.32 -4.17 12.27
CA ASP A 86 27.60 -4.12 12.96
C ASP A 86 27.80 -2.78 13.70
N ARG A 87 27.31 -1.68 13.13
CA ARG A 87 27.30 -0.39 13.81
C ARG A 87 26.38 -0.39 15.02
N ILE A 88 25.16 -0.89 14.89
CA ILE A 88 24.19 -0.97 15.99
C ILE A 88 24.68 -1.90 17.10
N ALA A 89 25.26 -3.04 16.78
CA ALA A 89 25.83 -3.97 17.76
C ALA A 89 26.91 -3.30 18.64
N ARG A 90 27.77 -2.46 18.03
CA ARG A 90 28.75 -1.67 18.77
C ARG A 90 28.12 -0.62 19.68
N HIS A 91 27.06 0.05 19.26
CA HIS A 91 26.39 1.08 20.06
C HIS A 91 25.59 0.49 21.22
N LEU A 92 24.95 -0.65 21.01
CA LEU A 92 24.04 -1.25 22.00
C LEU A 92 24.72 -2.31 22.88
N THR A 93 26.02 -2.57 22.70
CA THR A 93 26.82 -3.51 23.52
C THR A 93 26.13 -4.87 23.73
N GLY A 94 25.57 -5.42 22.64
CA GLY A 94 24.89 -6.73 22.63
C GLY A 94 23.44 -6.75 23.14
N SER A 95 22.85 -5.58 23.42
CA SER A 95 21.42 -5.51 23.70
C SER A 95 20.62 -5.76 22.42
N GLY A 96 19.59 -6.61 22.51
CA GLY A 96 18.67 -6.85 21.40
C GLY A 96 17.93 -5.58 20.94
N TRP A 97 17.65 -5.49 19.65
CA TRP A 97 17.04 -4.31 19.04
C TRP A 97 16.12 -4.68 17.87
N LEU A 98 15.23 -3.75 17.54
CA LEU A 98 14.30 -3.84 16.43
C LEU A 98 14.08 -2.45 15.80
N LEU A 99 14.40 -2.33 14.51
CA LEU A 99 13.97 -1.24 13.65
C LEU A 99 12.80 -1.73 12.81
N SER A 100 11.67 -1.06 12.85
CA SER A 100 10.55 -1.32 11.94
C SER A 100 10.14 -0.05 11.21
N VAL A 101 9.83 -0.20 9.92
CA VAL A 101 9.40 0.88 9.04
C VAL A 101 8.08 0.47 8.39
N ARG A 102 7.04 1.23 8.65
CA ARG A 102 5.73 1.01 8.05
C ARG A 102 5.62 1.70 6.70
N GLN A 103 5.07 0.99 5.74
CA GLN A 103 4.81 1.49 4.38
C GLN A 103 6.06 2.03 3.64
N PRO A 104 7.23 1.36 3.71
CA PRO A 104 8.45 1.87 3.08
C PRO A 104 8.42 1.76 1.55
N LEU A 105 7.56 0.91 0.99
CA LEU A 105 7.56 0.53 -0.43
C LEU A 105 7.30 1.72 -1.37
N TRP A 106 6.53 2.74 -0.95
CA TRP A 106 6.21 3.88 -1.80
C TRP A 106 7.42 4.72 -2.23
N ARG A 107 8.54 4.56 -1.54
CA ARG A 107 9.80 5.26 -1.86
C ARG A 107 10.59 4.62 -3.00
N ASP A 108 10.31 3.34 -3.30
CA ASP A 108 10.99 2.58 -4.36
C ASP A 108 9.94 1.86 -5.23
N PHE A 109 9.77 2.35 -6.46
CA PHE A 109 8.81 1.74 -7.38
C PHE A 109 9.19 0.31 -7.78
N GLY A 110 10.47 0.01 -7.93
CA GLY A 110 10.94 -1.33 -8.31
C GLY A 110 10.57 -2.36 -7.25
N LEU A 111 10.90 -2.06 -6.00
CA LEU A 111 10.54 -2.89 -4.85
C LEU A 111 9.02 -2.99 -4.68
N TRP A 112 8.30 -1.87 -4.77
CA TRP A 112 6.85 -1.84 -4.68
C TRP A 112 6.19 -2.69 -5.77
N ALA A 113 6.64 -2.57 -7.03
CA ALA A 113 6.12 -3.33 -8.16
C ALA A 113 6.36 -4.83 -8.00
N HIS A 114 7.54 -5.22 -7.49
CA HIS A 114 7.85 -6.61 -7.19
C HIS A 114 6.90 -7.18 -6.10
N VAL A 115 6.74 -6.47 -4.99
CA VAL A 115 5.83 -6.90 -3.91
C VAL A 115 4.38 -6.91 -4.38
N ARG A 116 3.95 -5.92 -5.19
CA ARG A 116 2.63 -5.89 -5.83
C ARG A 116 2.38 -7.17 -6.65
N GLU A 117 3.33 -7.56 -7.49
CA GLU A 117 3.17 -8.77 -8.30
C GLU A 117 3.17 -10.04 -7.45
N LEU A 118 4.06 -10.10 -6.45
CA LEU A 118 4.12 -11.21 -5.48
C LEU A 118 2.74 -11.45 -4.83
N VAL A 119 2.13 -10.41 -4.25
CA VAL A 119 0.84 -10.56 -3.54
C VAL A 119 -0.36 -10.66 -4.49
N SER A 120 -0.27 -10.17 -5.73
CA SER A 120 -1.31 -10.30 -6.74
C SER A 120 -1.64 -11.76 -7.04
N GLY A 121 -0.65 -12.65 -6.98
CA GLY A 121 -0.85 -14.08 -7.12
C GLY A 121 -1.79 -14.65 -6.06
N LEU A 122 -1.63 -14.21 -4.81
CA LEU A 122 -2.54 -14.58 -3.72
C LEU A 122 -3.94 -14.02 -3.96
N TRP A 123 -4.06 -12.74 -4.34
CA TRP A 123 -5.37 -12.12 -4.54
C TRP A 123 -6.19 -12.74 -5.66
N ARG A 124 -5.54 -13.29 -6.69
CA ARG A 124 -6.22 -14.08 -7.73
C ARG A 124 -6.85 -15.36 -7.17
N ALA A 125 -6.27 -15.94 -6.11
CA ALA A 125 -6.79 -17.16 -5.49
C ALA A 125 -7.85 -16.90 -4.41
N VAL A 126 -7.72 -15.82 -3.62
CA VAL A 126 -8.56 -15.58 -2.43
C VAL A 126 -9.51 -14.39 -2.55
N GLY A 127 -9.39 -13.60 -3.59
CA GLY A 127 -10.11 -12.33 -3.77
C GLY A 127 -9.27 -11.11 -3.40
N TRP A 128 -9.63 -9.97 -3.98
CA TRP A 128 -8.86 -8.73 -3.84
C TRP A 128 -9.23 -8.00 -2.54
N PRO A 129 -8.25 -7.43 -1.82
CA PRO A 129 -8.51 -6.70 -0.59
C PRO A 129 -9.30 -5.42 -0.87
N ALA A 130 -10.41 -5.25 -0.17
CA ALA A 130 -11.25 -4.06 -0.30
C ALA A 130 -10.70 -2.85 0.47
N LEU A 131 -9.81 -3.10 1.44
CA LEU A 131 -9.20 -2.08 2.29
C LEU A 131 -7.70 -1.94 1.98
N PRO A 132 -7.09 -0.79 2.32
CA PRO A 132 -5.66 -0.59 2.18
C PRO A 132 -4.85 -1.70 2.86
N VAL A 133 -3.93 -2.29 2.13
CA VAL A 133 -2.95 -3.25 2.61
C VAL A 133 -1.69 -2.49 3.00
N THR A 134 -1.16 -2.76 4.17
CA THR A 134 0.07 -2.13 4.63
C THR A 134 1.25 -3.07 4.53
N ALA A 135 2.38 -2.54 4.10
CA ALA A 135 3.67 -3.23 4.14
C ALA A 135 4.51 -2.70 5.30
N GLU A 136 5.29 -3.58 5.91
CA GLU A 136 6.27 -3.23 6.94
C GLU A 136 7.57 -3.96 6.65
N LEU A 137 8.68 -3.25 6.75
CA LEU A 137 10.02 -3.82 6.75
C LEU A 137 10.61 -3.73 8.15
N ALA A 138 11.19 -4.82 8.61
CA ALA A 138 11.84 -4.84 9.92
C ALA A 138 13.22 -5.49 9.85
N LEU A 139 14.15 -4.90 10.62
CA LEU A 139 15.47 -5.43 10.92
C LEU A 139 15.58 -5.56 12.42
N GLY A 140 15.96 -6.73 12.92
CA GLY A 140 16.05 -6.95 14.35
C GLY A 140 16.97 -8.10 14.72
N GLU A 141 17.38 -8.11 15.98
CA GLU A 141 18.27 -9.11 16.56
C GLU A 141 17.99 -9.22 18.06
N HIS A 142 17.84 -10.45 18.56
CA HIS A 142 17.59 -10.77 19.97
C HIS A 142 16.52 -9.90 20.66
N CYS A 143 15.45 -9.57 19.92
CA CYS A 143 14.41 -8.66 20.38
C CYS A 143 13.01 -9.28 20.21
N ALA A 144 12.21 -9.17 21.26
CA ALA A 144 10.78 -9.41 21.17
C ALA A 144 10.04 -8.11 20.84
N GLY A 145 9.08 -8.18 19.93
CA GLY A 145 8.18 -7.06 19.62
C GLY A 145 7.25 -6.76 20.81
N ARG A 146 7.67 -5.89 21.73
CA ARG A 146 6.92 -5.59 22.96
C ARG A 146 5.59 -4.88 22.75
N ASP A 147 5.34 -4.29 21.60
CA ASP A 147 4.09 -3.58 21.29
C ASP A 147 2.95 -4.50 20.80
N ALA A 148 3.17 -5.79 20.82
CA ALA A 148 2.30 -6.76 20.18
C ALA A 148 1.01 -7.17 20.94
N PRO A 149 0.87 -7.08 22.26
CA PRO A 149 -0.40 -7.45 22.90
C PRO A 149 -1.56 -6.53 22.53
N ALA A 150 -1.26 -5.33 22.03
CA ALA A 150 -2.25 -4.36 21.62
C ALA A 150 -2.71 -4.49 20.17
N ALA A 151 -2.09 -5.31 19.36
CA ALA A 151 -2.57 -5.61 18.02
C ALA A 151 -3.90 -6.37 18.14
N ARG A 152 -4.99 -5.58 18.14
CA ARG A 152 -6.33 -6.16 18.11
C ARG A 152 -6.40 -7.09 16.91
N PRO A 153 -6.66 -8.39 17.11
CA PRO A 153 -6.76 -9.32 16.02
C PRO A 153 -7.79 -8.78 15.04
N GLY A 154 -7.49 -8.74 13.78
CA GLY A 154 -8.37 -8.14 12.78
C GLY A 154 -7.75 -7.97 11.42
N SER A 155 -6.55 -8.53 11.24
CA SER A 155 -5.85 -8.51 9.97
C SER A 155 -5.23 -9.86 9.69
N PHE A 156 -5.31 -10.34 8.46
CA PHE A 156 -4.44 -11.40 7.98
C PHE A 156 -3.02 -10.86 7.89
N THR A 157 -2.05 -11.66 8.28
CA THR A 157 -0.65 -11.25 8.24
C THR A 157 0.19 -12.29 7.52
N LEU A 158 1.01 -11.81 6.59
CA LEU A 158 2.01 -12.56 5.85
C LEU A 158 3.36 -11.94 6.19
N THR A 159 4.32 -12.73 6.65
CA THR A 159 5.66 -12.24 7.00
C THR A 159 6.70 -13.13 6.35
N TRP A 160 7.41 -12.63 5.36
CA TRP A 160 8.57 -13.30 4.77
C TRP A 160 9.81 -12.99 5.60
N VAL A 161 10.55 -14.02 5.95
CA VAL A 161 11.89 -13.90 6.52
C VAL A 161 12.87 -13.84 5.34
N LEU A 162 13.52 -12.68 5.17
CA LEU A 162 14.47 -12.44 4.06
C LEU A 162 15.89 -12.80 4.46
N ALA A 163 16.22 -12.68 5.75
CA ALA A 163 17.49 -13.09 6.35
C ALA A 163 17.30 -13.42 7.82
N GLY A 164 18.19 -14.23 8.37
CA GLY A 164 18.18 -14.62 9.78
C GLY A 164 17.02 -15.52 10.15
N THR A 165 16.57 -15.44 11.39
CA THR A 165 15.54 -16.30 11.96
C THR A 165 14.54 -15.51 12.77
N MET A 166 13.27 -15.85 12.63
CA MET A 166 12.16 -15.26 13.37
C MET A 166 11.30 -16.38 13.99
N ALA A 167 10.81 -16.14 15.20
CA ALA A 167 9.73 -16.93 15.78
C ALA A 167 8.53 -16.05 16.08
N VAL A 168 7.35 -16.64 16.08
CA VAL A 168 6.12 -15.94 16.45
C VAL A 168 5.31 -16.83 17.39
N ARG A 169 4.84 -16.24 18.49
CA ARG A 169 3.87 -16.87 19.38
C ARG A 169 2.49 -16.34 19.03
N LEU A 170 1.52 -17.21 18.89
CA LEU A 170 0.18 -16.93 18.39
C LEU A 170 -0.87 -17.44 19.35
N TRP A 171 -1.89 -16.63 19.60
CA TRP A 171 -3.05 -16.97 20.42
C TRP A 171 -4.33 -16.74 19.61
N PRO A 172 -4.87 -17.77 18.93
CA PRO A 172 -6.16 -17.69 18.25
C PRO A 172 -7.29 -17.43 19.26
N GLU A 173 -8.22 -16.53 18.89
CA GLU A 173 -9.33 -16.14 19.79
C GLU A 173 -10.25 -17.29 20.22
N HIS A 174 -10.30 -18.39 19.44
CA HIS A 174 -11.31 -19.44 19.62
C HIS A 174 -10.79 -20.74 20.22
N THR A 175 -9.48 -20.97 20.20
CA THR A 175 -8.94 -22.28 20.63
C THR A 175 -8.34 -22.26 22.03
N GLY A 176 -7.98 -21.09 22.54
CA GLY A 176 -7.21 -20.99 23.80
C GLY A 176 -5.81 -21.63 23.73
N THR A 177 -5.48 -22.28 22.63
CA THR A 177 -4.21 -22.98 22.43
C THR A 177 -3.17 -21.98 21.91
N GLU A 178 -1.98 -22.01 22.49
CA GLU A 178 -0.84 -21.26 21.99
C GLU A 178 -0.16 -22.05 20.87
N TYR A 179 0.18 -21.33 19.77
CA TYR A 179 1.03 -21.85 18.71
C TYR A 179 2.37 -21.12 18.76
N GLN A 180 3.42 -21.85 18.50
CA GLN A 180 4.74 -21.28 18.25
C GLN A 180 5.20 -21.72 16.87
N LEU A 181 5.48 -20.75 16.00
CA LEU A 181 6.02 -20.97 14.68
C LEU A 181 7.42 -20.35 14.62
N ALA A 182 8.33 -21.02 13.92
CA ALA A 182 9.65 -20.49 13.62
C ALA A 182 9.89 -20.56 12.11
N ALA A 183 10.63 -19.59 11.58
CA ALA A 183 10.95 -19.49 10.17
C ALA A 183 12.36 -18.92 9.96
N GLY A 184 13.03 -19.43 8.94
CA GLY A 184 14.32 -18.96 8.46
C GLY A 184 14.22 -18.19 7.14
N ALA A 185 15.36 -17.79 6.62
CA ALA A 185 15.43 -17.09 5.34
C ALA A 185 14.77 -17.91 4.21
N GLY A 186 13.86 -17.29 3.46
CA GLY A 186 13.09 -17.92 2.41
C GLY A 186 11.75 -18.52 2.83
N ASP A 187 11.40 -18.45 4.12
CA ASP A 187 10.11 -18.90 4.62
C ASP A 187 9.09 -17.77 4.72
N LEU A 188 7.81 -18.15 4.65
CA LEU A 188 6.65 -17.33 4.91
C LEU A 188 5.96 -17.79 6.19
N LEU A 189 5.83 -16.87 7.14
CA LEU A 189 4.95 -16.99 8.30
C LEU A 189 3.59 -16.37 7.95
N TYR A 190 2.54 -17.06 8.31
CA TYR A 190 1.16 -16.61 8.11
C TYR A 190 0.32 -16.86 9.35
N TRP A 191 -0.58 -15.90 9.64
CA TRP A 191 -1.66 -16.10 10.60
C TRP A 191 -2.93 -15.35 10.21
N PRO A 192 -4.11 -15.96 10.49
CA PRO A 192 -5.40 -15.37 10.16
C PRO A 192 -5.78 -14.20 11.09
N ALA A 193 -6.81 -13.47 10.69
CA ALA A 193 -7.23 -12.22 11.34
C ALA A 193 -7.68 -12.32 12.79
N ARG A 194 -7.82 -13.53 13.34
CA ARG A 194 -8.29 -13.79 14.70
C ARG A 194 -7.19 -14.27 15.65
N CYS A 195 -5.94 -14.01 15.30
CA CYS A 195 -4.80 -14.37 16.12
C CYS A 195 -4.16 -13.11 16.72
N ARG A 196 -3.98 -13.11 18.04
CA ARG A 196 -3.00 -12.22 18.68
C ARG A 196 -1.62 -12.83 18.47
N HIS A 197 -0.60 -12.01 18.39
CA HIS A 197 0.75 -12.49 18.13
C HIS A 197 1.80 -11.72 18.94
N LEU A 198 2.94 -12.36 19.14
CA LEU A 198 4.15 -11.78 19.67
C LEU A 198 5.33 -12.24 18.82
N ASP A 199 6.01 -11.30 18.22
CA ASP A 199 7.16 -11.52 17.37
C ASP A 199 8.44 -11.66 18.19
N HIS A 200 9.33 -12.56 17.76
CA HIS A 200 10.66 -12.73 18.30
C HIS A 200 11.67 -12.75 17.16
N TYR A 201 12.45 -11.68 17.05
CA TYR A 201 13.57 -11.58 16.12
C TYR A 201 14.78 -12.22 16.77
N LEU A 202 15.17 -13.41 16.30
CA LEU A 202 16.15 -14.24 16.99
C LEU A 202 17.59 -13.91 16.60
N ASP A 203 17.87 -13.94 15.31
CA ASP A 203 19.22 -13.78 14.80
C ASP A 203 19.22 -12.99 13.49
N ARG A 204 19.93 -11.86 13.45
CA ARG A 204 20.16 -10.99 12.25
C ARG A 204 18.96 -10.93 11.29
N CYS A 205 17.78 -10.85 11.85
CA CYS A 205 16.54 -11.05 11.11
C CYS A 205 16.19 -9.83 10.26
N THR A 206 15.81 -10.06 9.01
CA THR A 206 15.18 -9.07 8.13
C THR A 206 13.85 -9.64 7.64
N THR A 207 12.78 -8.87 7.75
CA THR A 207 11.44 -9.33 7.34
C THR A 207 10.73 -8.32 6.45
N LEU A 208 9.92 -8.85 5.51
CA LEU A 208 8.86 -8.12 4.81
C LEU A 208 7.52 -8.64 5.32
N ARG A 209 6.71 -7.75 5.87
CA ARG A 209 5.38 -8.07 6.38
C ARG A 209 4.30 -7.37 5.56
N ILE A 210 3.26 -8.12 5.22
CA ILE A 210 2.05 -7.61 4.58
C ILE A 210 0.87 -7.83 5.53
N VAL A 211 0.16 -6.75 5.85
CA VAL A 211 -0.98 -6.75 6.78
C VAL A 211 -2.24 -6.39 6.01
N VAL A 212 -3.20 -7.31 6.00
CA VAL A 212 -4.46 -7.20 5.23
C VAL A 212 -5.62 -7.02 6.22
N PRO A 213 -6.20 -5.82 6.33
CA PRO A 213 -7.31 -5.58 7.25
C PRO A 213 -8.54 -6.39 6.85
N ALA A 214 -9.19 -7.02 7.85
CA ALA A 214 -10.35 -7.90 7.63
C ALA A 214 -11.57 -7.55 8.50
N ARG A 215 -11.46 -6.57 9.39
CA ARG A 215 -12.57 -6.17 10.28
C ARG A 215 -13.46 -5.10 9.68
N ARG A 216 -14.77 -5.18 9.95
CA ARG A 216 -15.73 -4.12 9.61
C ARG A 216 -15.37 -2.77 10.23
N ALA A 217 -14.77 -2.75 11.42
CA ALA A 217 -14.29 -1.52 12.05
C ALA A 217 -13.22 -0.79 11.19
N ALA A 218 -12.36 -1.52 10.49
CA ALA A 218 -11.39 -0.93 9.57
C ALA A 218 -12.09 -0.31 8.34
N ALA A 219 -13.13 -0.96 7.81
CA ALA A 219 -13.96 -0.40 6.74
C ALA A 219 -14.68 0.88 7.19
N LEU A 220 -15.25 0.88 8.40
CA LEU A 220 -15.87 2.07 8.98
C LEU A 220 -14.86 3.23 9.11
N THR A 221 -13.66 2.94 9.61
CA THR A 221 -12.59 3.95 9.74
C THR A 221 -12.20 4.51 8.38
N HIS A 222 -12.07 3.67 7.37
CA HIS A 222 -11.73 4.07 6.01
C HIS A 222 -12.83 4.97 5.39
N VAL A 223 -14.09 4.54 5.45
CA VAL A 223 -15.23 5.33 4.93
C VAL A 223 -15.36 6.66 5.69
N ARG A 224 -15.20 6.63 7.01
CA ARG A 224 -15.23 7.85 7.82
C ARG A 224 -14.13 8.83 7.42
N GLY A 225 -12.91 8.36 7.13
CA GLY A 225 -11.82 9.20 6.63
C GLY A 225 -12.20 9.87 5.31
N LEU A 226 -12.65 9.10 4.31
CA LEU A 226 -13.07 9.65 3.01
C LEU A 226 -14.18 10.70 3.14
N LEU A 227 -15.18 10.46 4.01
CA LEU A 227 -16.27 11.40 4.23
C LEU A 227 -15.80 12.65 4.97
N ALA A 228 -14.87 12.52 5.91
CA ALA A 228 -14.31 13.65 6.65
C ALA A 228 -13.47 14.56 5.73
N ASP A 229 -12.63 13.98 4.87
CA ASP A 229 -11.82 14.73 3.91
C ASP A 229 -12.72 15.51 2.95
N ARG A 230 -13.74 14.86 2.41
CA ARG A 230 -14.71 15.49 1.52
C ARG A 230 -15.52 16.60 2.20
N MET A 231 -15.95 16.36 3.43
CA MET A 231 -16.67 17.35 4.22
C MET A 231 -15.81 18.58 4.50
N GLN A 232 -14.51 18.37 4.75
CA GLN A 232 -13.56 19.47 4.93
C GLN A 232 -13.37 20.26 3.64
N GLU A 233 -13.28 19.61 2.48
CA GLU A 233 -13.23 20.25 1.16
C GLU A 233 -14.49 21.09 0.93
N ASP A 234 -15.69 20.51 1.12
CA ASP A 234 -16.95 21.21 0.92
C ASP A 234 -17.10 22.43 1.85
N LEU A 235 -16.65 22.34 3.11
CA LEU A 235 -16.66 23.46 4.05
C LEU A 235 -15.68 24.58 3.66
N VAL A 236 -14.50 24.23 3.17
CA VAL A 236 -13.50 25.20 2.67
C VAL A 236 -14.02 25.91 1.42
N TYR A 237 -14.59 25.19 0.46
CA TYR A 237 -15.16 25.77 -0.76
C TYR A 237 -16.40 26.62 -0.51
N ALA A 238 -17.21 26.27 0.50
CA ALA A 238 -18.39 27.04 0.89
C ALA A 238 -18.06 28.33 1.67
N GLY A 239 -16.78 28.56 1.99
CA GLY A 239 -16.36 29.73 2.78
C GLY A 239 -16.95 29.70 4.20
N ALA A 240 -17.23 28.50 4.74
CA ALA A 240 -17.79 28.37 6.07
C ALA A 240 -16.84 28.94 7.13
N PRO A 241 -17.37 29.63 8.18
CA PRO A 241 -16.54 30.17 9.24
C PRO A 241 -15.79 29.04 9.95
N GLY A 242 -14.50 29.24 10.20
CA GLY A 242 -13.62 28.24 10.84
C GLY A 242 -13.96 27.95 12.31
N ALA A 243 -14.86 28.74 12.93
CA ALA A 243 -15.32 28.56 14.29
C ALA A 243 -16.81 28.21 14.31
N LEU A 244 -17.18 27.23 15.14
CA LEU A 244 -18.58 26.92 15.40
C LEU A 244 -19.21 28.02 16.28
N PRO A 245 -20.41 28.52 15.94
CA PRO A 245 -21.12 29.45 16.83
C PRO A 245 -21.53 28.75 18.13
N PHE A 246 -21.59 29.50 19.21
CA PHE A 246 -22.15 28.99 20.45
C PHE A 246 -23.66 28.74 20.27
N PRO A 247 -24.20 27.62 20.77
CA PRO A 247 -25.63 27.40 20.79
C PRO A 247 -26.34 28.51 21.57
N PRO A 248 -27.57 28.89 21.21
CA PRO A 248 -28.35 29.83 21.98
C PRO A 248 -28.60 29.27 23.41
N PRO A 249 -28.81 30.10 24.41
CA PRO A 249 -29.16 29.64 25.75
C PRO A 249 -30.44 28.78 25.70
N ALA A 250 -30.53 27.82 26.62
CA ALA A 250 -31.70 26.96 26.72
C ALA A 250 -33.00 27.75 26.82
N ALA A 251 -34.09 27.23 26.26
CA ALA A 251 -35.41 27.81 26.36
C ALA A 251 -35.83 27.94 27.85
N PRO A 252 -36.69 28.91 28.18
CA PRO A 252 -37.09 29.17 29.56
C PRO A 252 -37.74 27.99 30.28
N ASP A 253 -38.28 27.03 29.56
CA ASP A 253 -38.89 25.79 30.07
C ASP A 253 -37.87 24.70 30.43
N GLY A 254 -36.59 24.94 30.21
CA GLY A 254 -35.51 24.00 30.53
C GLY A 254 -35.36 22.85 29.52
N GLU A 255 -36.12 22.83 28.43
CA GLU A 255 -35.91 21.85 27.36
C GLU A 255 -34.59 22.14 26.63
N ILE A 256 -33.77 21.11 26.53
CA ILE A 256 -32.52 21.19 25.77
C ILE A 256 -32.77 20.74 24.33
N GLY A 257 -32.82 21.69 23.41
CA GLY A 257 -32.88 21.43 22.00
C GLY A 257 -31.59 20.81 21.43
N ALA A 258 -31.62 20.35 20.20
CA ALA A 258 -30.42 19.88 19.49
C ALA A 258 -29.40 21.03 19.38
N ALA A 259 -28.13 20.73 19.66
CA ALA A 259 -27.03 21.66 19.39
C ALA A 259 -26.87 21.81 17.86
N GLU A 260 -27.54 22.81 17.26
CA GLU A 260 -27.63 22.99 15.81
C GLU A 260 -26.31 22.91 15.05
N PRO A 261 -25.16 23.47 15.52
CA PRO A 261 -23.90 23.31 14.82
C PRO A 261 -23.49 21.83 14.65
N VAL A 262 -23.74 20.99 15.68
CA VAL A 262 -23.44 19.56 15.65
C VAL A 262 -24.49 18.79 14.83
N ALA A 263 -25.77 19.12 15.02
CA ALA A 263 -26.88 18.52 14.26
C ALA A 263 -26.79 18.85 12.76
N GLY A 264 -26.43 20.08 12.41
CA GLY A 264 -26.17 20.50 11.02
C GLY A 264 -25.01 19.73 10.39
N THR A 265 -23.91 19.57 11.12
CA THR A 265 -22.77 18.77 10.69
C THR A 265 -23.14 17.29 10.47
N ALA A 266 -23.96 16.73 11.37
CA ALA A 266 -24.44 15.34 11.23
C ALA A 266 -25.34 15.16 10.00
N ARG A 267 -26.24 16.14 9.71
CA ARG A 267 -27.06 16.14 8.50
C ARG A 267 -26.22 16.22 7.23
N LEU A 268 -25.21 17.10 7.20
CA LEU A 268 -24.28 17.20 6.08
C LEU A 268 -23.56 15.88 5.86
N PHE A 269 -23.02 15.27 6.92
CA PHE A 269 -22.36 13.97 6.85
C PHE A 269 -23.28 12.87 6.31
N ALA A 270 -24.52 12.81 6.77
CA ALA A 270 -25.51 11.84 6.27
C ALA A 270 -25.82 12.05 4.79
N GLY A 271 -25.96 13.29 4.33
CA GLY A 271 -26.17 13.66 2.93
C GLY A 271 -24.99 13.24 2.05
N LEU A 272 -23.77 13.51 2.49
CA LEU A 272 -22.55 13.08 1.78
C LEU A 272 -22.45 11.56 1.73
N ALA A 273 -22.72 10.85 2.82
CA ALA A 273 -22.64 9.40 2.89
C ALA A 273 -23.55 8.68 1.89
N THR A 274 -24.73 9.24 1.62
CA THR A 274 -25.73 8.67 0.69
C THR A 274 -25.66 9.26 -0.72
N GLY A 275 -24.86 10.28 -0.92
CA GLY A 275 -24.74 11.00 -2.19
C GLY A 275 -24.09 10.19 -3.32
N PRO A 276 -24.46 10.44 -4.58
CA PRO A 276 -23.90 9.73 -5.74
C PRO A 276 -22.38 9.98 -5.90
N GLY A 277 -21.89 11.12 -5.42
CA GLY A 277 -20.47 11.44 -5.41
C GLY A 277 -19.66 10.47 -4.58
N THR A 278 -20.10 10.13 -3.37
CA THR A 278 -19.43 9.17 -2.49
C THR A 278 -19.40 7.76 -3.09
N ALA A 279 -20.51 7.31 -3.69
CA ALA A 279 -20.54 6.02 -4.37
C ALA A 279 -19.55 5.97 -5.56
N ARG A 280 -19.40 7.09 -6.29
CA ARG A 280 -18.39 7.24 -7.35
C ARG A 280 -16.98 7.14 -6.78
N GLU A 281 -16.69 7.91 -5.75
CA GLU A 281 -15.37 7.98 -5.12
C GLU A 281 -14.93 6.63 -4.56
N LEU A 282 -15.83 5.89 -3.91
CA LEU A 282 -15.56 4.53 -3.45
C LEU A 282 -15.20 3.60 -4.60
N ARG A 283 -15.88 3.70 -5.76
CA ARG A 283 -15.52 2.89 -6.94
C ARG A 283 -14.16 3.26 -7.51
N VAL A 284 -13.87 4.56 -7.60
CA VAL A 284 -12.58 5.08 -8.11
C VAL A 284 -11.43 4.69 -7.16
N SER A 285 -11.60 4.90 -5.86
CA SER A 285 -10.65 4.50 -4.83
C SER A 285 -10.38 2.99 -4.86
N TRP A 286 -11.44 2.19 -5.02
CA TRP A 286 -11.26 0.74 -5.13
C TRP A 286 -10.54 0.31 -6.41
N ALA A 287 -10.80 0.96 -7.54
CA ALA A 287 -10.08 0.68 -8.79
C ALA A 287 -8.59 1.03 -8.67
N ALA A 288 -8.26 2.18 -8.06
CA ALA A 288 -6.89 2.56 -7.74
C ALA A 288 -6.23 1.50 -6.86
N ARG A 289 -6.86 1.12 -5.75
CA ARG A 289 -6.38 0.10 -4.83
C ARG A 289 -6.17 -1.25 -5.51
N ARG A 290 -7.14 -1.69 -6.32
CA ARG A 290 -7.00 -2.94 -7.07
C ARG A 290 -5.80 -2.91 -8.01
N SER A 291 -5.55 -1.79 -8.69
CA SER A 291 -4.39 -1.63 -9.57
C SER A 291 -3.05 -1.63 -8.82
N ALA A 292 -3.08 -1.36 -7.52
CA ALA A 292 -1.96 -1.41 -6.60
C ALA A 292 -1.84 -2.74 -5.83
N ALA A 293 -2.66 -3.74 -6.15
CA ALA A 293 -2.80 -4.97 -5.35
C ALA A 293 -3.07 -4.70 -3.85
N GLY A 294 -3.75 -3.61 -3.54
CA GLY A 294 -4.06 -3.19 -2.18
C GLY A 294 -2.98 -2.36 -1.50
N LEU A 295 -1.75 -2.33 -2.01
CA LEU A 295 -0.62 -1.63 -1.38
C LEU A 295 -0.82 -0.11 -1.45
N GLU A 296 -0.99 0.52 -0.29
CA GLU A 296 -1.11 1.97 -0.14
C GLU A 296 -0.15 2.47 0.96
N PRO A 297 0.49 3.64 0.73
CA PRO A 297 0.43 4.47 -0.47
C PRO A 297 1.17 3.86 -1.66
N ALA A 298 0.74 4.17 -2.86
CA ALA A 298 1.47 3.87 -4.07
C ALA A 298 2.66 4.84 -4.25
N PRO A 299 3.76 4.43 -4.92
CA PRO A 299 4.84 5.34 -5.26
C PRO A 299 4.37 6.52 -6.09
N PRO A 300 4.93 7.72 -5.91
CA PRO A 300 4.49 8.92 -6.62
C PRO A 300 4.63 8.75 -8.14
N PRO A 301 3.79 9.44 -8.93
CA PRO A 301 3.93 9.47 -10.37
C PRO A 301 5.33 9.92 -10.81
N ARG A 302 5.78 9.44 -11.96
CA ARG A 302 7.02 9.94 -12.58
C ARG A 302 6.87 11.43 -12.94
N PRO A 303 7.96 12.18 -13.01
CA PRO A 303 7.95 13.48 -13.67
C PRO A 303 7.42 13.38 -15.10
N ALA A 304 6.77 14.43 -15.57
CA ALA A 304 6.34 14.49 -16.96
C ALA A 304 7.57 14.54 -17.89
N VAL A 305 7.53 13.75 -18.95
CA VAL A 305 8.56 13.72 -19.99
C VAL A 305 7.90 14.14 -21.31
N PRO A 306 8.51 15.03 -22.10
CA PRO A 306 8.05 15.32 -23.46
C PRO A 306 8.05 14.03 -24.29
N LEU A 307 6.91 13.74 -24.92
CA LEU A 307 6.81 12.60 -25.83
C LEU A 307 7.01 13.07 -27.26
N GLU A 308 8.10 12.67 -27.87
CA GLU A 308 8.39 12.98 -29.26
C GLU A 308 7.51 12.16 -30.22
N PRO A 309 7.18 12.73 -31.41
CA PRO A 309 6.49 11.98 -32.44
C PRO A 309 7.35 10.79 -32.94
N GLY A 310 6.79 9.59 -32.91
CA GLY A 310 7.49 8.38 -33.36
C GLY A 310 8.04 7.48 -32.25
N LEU A 311 8.05 7.95 -30.99
CA LEU A 311 8.37 7.08 -29.86
C LEU A 311 7.48 5.83 -29.83
N ARG A 312 8.08 4.70 -29.47
CA ARG A 312 7.34 3.45 -29.26
C ARG A 312 6.92 3.37 -27.79
N VAL A 313 5.69 2.94 -27.57
CA VAL A 313 5.13 2.76 -26.23
C VAL A 313 4.58 1.34 -26.10
N ARG A 314 4.73 0.76 -24.94
CA ARG A 314 4.21 -0.56 -24.57
C ARG A 314 3.49 -0.45 -23.23
N ALA A 315 2.39 -1.19 -23.06
CA ALA A 315 1.76 -1.30 -21.76
C ALA A 315 2.70 -1.98 -20.74
N SER A 316 2.83 -1.40 -19.57
CA SER A 316 3.61 -1.93 -18.45
C SER A 316 2.74 -2.30 -17.25
N ALA A 317 1.47 -1.87 -17.25
CA ALA A 317 0.50 -2.28 -16.24
C ALA A 317 -0.91 -2.41 -16.83
N GLU A 318 -1.76 -3.20 -16.16
CA GLU A 318 -3.17 -3.30 -16.51
C GLU A 318 -3.89 -1.99 -16.21
N LEU A 319 -4.72 -1.53 -17.18
CA LEU A 319 -5.59 -0.36 -17.04
C LEU A 319 -6.98 -0.80 -16.63
N PHE A 320 -7.33 -0.58 -15.36
CA PHE A 320 -8.68 -0.77 -14.85
C PHE A 320 -9.56 0.40 -15.25
N ARG A 321 -10.83 0.13 -15.56
CA ARG A 321 -11.79 1.14 -16.03
C ARG A 321 -13.00 1.21 -15.09
N VAL A 322 -13.31 2.41 -14.64
CA VAL A 322 -14.55 2.74 -13.91
C VAL A 322 -15.40 3.65 -14.80
N PRO A 323 -16.62 3.26 -15.16
CA PRO A 323 -17.57 4.15 -15.84
C PRO A 323 -17.89 5.38 -14.98
N ASP A 324 -17.89 6.57 -15.59
CA ASP A 324 -18.09 7.85 -14.90
C ASP A 324 -19.08 8.76 -15.62
N GLY A 325 -20.11 8.18 -16.18
CA GLY A 325 -21.14 8.86 -16.98
C GLY A 325 -21.00 8.60 -18.49
N PRO A 326 -21.88 9.19 -19.29
CA PRO A 326 -21.87 9.03 -20.74
C PRO A 326 -20.56 9.54 -21.35
N GLY A 327 -19.85 8.67 -22.08
CA GLY A 327 -18.61 9.03 -22.76
C GLY A 327 -17.42 9.32 -21.85
N ARG A 328 -17.55 9.17 -20.54
CA ARG A 328 -16.52 9.45 -19.54
C ARG A 328 -16.15 8.20 -18.74
N ALA A 329 -14.87 8.07 -18.42
CA ALA A 329 -14.38 6.98 -17.57
C ALA A 329 -13.21 7.46 -16.73
N VAL A 330 -12.98 6.79 -15.61
CA VAL A 330 -11.74 6.88 -14.84
C VAL A 330 -10.94 5.61 -15.08
N TRP A 331 -9.68 5.77 -15.46
CA TRP A 331 -8.73 4.67 -15.55
C TRP A 331 -7.85 4.64 -14.32
N ALA A 332 -7.51 3.43 -13.89
CA ALA A 332 -6.61 3.23 -12.76
C ALA A 332 -5.45 2.29 -13.13
N ALA A 333 -4.25 2.67 -12.76
CA ALA A 333 -3.05 1.86 -12.87
C ALA A 333 -2.06 2.22 -11.75
N ASN A 334 -1.40 1.22 -11.19
CA ASN A 334 -0.35 1.39 -10.17
C ASN A 334 -0.76 2.27 -8.98
N GLY A 335 -2.04 2.21 -8.58
CA GLY A 335 -2.58 3.02 -7.47
C GLY A 335 -2.98 4.43 -7.84
N HIS A 336 -2.80 4.86 -9.08
CA HIS A 336 -3.15 6.18 -9.59
C HIS A 336 -4.37 6.14 -10.50
N THR A 337 -5.05 7.29 -10.64
CA THR A 337 -6.24 7.42 -11.48
C THR A 337 -6.08 8.54 -12.49
N LEU A 338 -6.75 8.38 -13.64
CA LEU A 338 -6.78 9.33 -14.73
C LEU A 338 -8.21 9.39 -15.30
N THR A 339 -8.79 10.58 -15.38
CA THR A 339 -10.10 10.77 -16.04
C THR A 339 -9.92 10.93 -17.54
N VAL A 340 -10.72 10.21 -18.31
CA VAL A 340 -10.70 10.23 -19.78
C VAL A 340 -12.10 10.43 -20.34
N GLU A 341 -12.21 11.10 -21.49
CA GLU A 341 -13.47 11.40 -22.15
C GLU A 341 -13.42 11.02 -23.64
N GLY A 342 -14.56 10.56 -24.14
CA GLY A 342 -14.75 10.19 -25.53
C GLY A 342 -14.30 8.78 -25.91
N ALA A 343 -14.52 8.41 -27.16
CA ALA A 343 -14.22 7.07 -27.67
C ALA A 343 -12.75 6.86 -28.06
N GLY A 344 -11.99 7.93 -28.26
CA GLY A 344 -10.57 7.86 -28.64
C GLY A 344 -9.72 7.14 -27.59
N PRO A 345 -9.75 7.58 -26.31
CA PRO A 345 -9.03 6.90 -25.25
C PRO A 345 -9.37 5.41 -25.11
N GLU A 346 -10.65 5.03 -25.22
CA GLU A 346 -11.02 3.60 -25.15
C GLU A 346 -10.36 2.77 -26.27
N ARG A 347 -10.22 3.34 -27.47
CA ARG A 347 -9.47 2.67 -28.54
C ARG A 347 -7.99 2.56 -28.20
N VAL A 348 -7.37 3.60 -27.63
CA VAL A 348 -5.98 3.55 -27.15
C VAL A 348 -5.83 2.45 -26.11
N ARG A 349 -6.72 2.38 -25.11
CA ARG A 349 -6.68 1.33 -24.09
C ARG A 349 -6.77 -0.07 -24.68
N ASN A 350 -7.61 -0.28 -25.69
CA ASN A 350 -7.76 -1.58 -26.35
C ASN A 350 -6.51 -1.94 -27.17
N LEU A 351 -5.87 -0.97 -27.82
CA LEU A 351 -4.61 -1.16 -28.52
C LEU A 351 -3.46 -1.51 -27.57
N LEU A 352 -3.39 -0.84 -26.43
CA LEU A 352 -2.38 -1.09 -25.39
C LEU A 352 -2.54 -2.47 -24.69
N ARG A 353 -3.69 -3.15 -24.86
CA ARG A 353 -3.86 -4.51 -24.36
C ARG A 353 -3.07 -5.55 -25.17
N SER A 354 -2.70 -5.23 -26.40
CA SER A 354 -1.75 -6.03 -27.15
C SER A 354 -0.36 -5.85 -26.54
N GLU A 355 0.40 -6.91 -26.40
CA GLU A 355 1.76 -6.85 -25.82
C GLU A 355 2.77 -6.16 -26.76
N ALA A 356 2.36 -5.85 -27.97
CA ALA A 356 3.20 -5.22 -28.96
C ALA A 356 3.48 -3.74 -28.63
N ALA A 357 4.72 -3.32 -28.78
CA ALA A 357 5.08 -1.92 -28.74
C ALA A 357 4.58 -1.20 -29.99
N LEU A 358 3.81 -0.13 -29.82
CA LEU A 358 3.23 0.66 -30.89
C LEU A 358 3.87 2.05 -30.91
N THR A 359 4.09 2.60 -32.10
CA THR A 359 4.51 4.01 -32.22
C THR A 359 3.36 4.94 -31.86
N THR A 360 3.69 6.14 -31.36
CA THR A 360 2.69 7.20 -31.10
C THR A 360 1.89 7.55 -32.35
N ARG A 361 2.51 7.45 -33.53
CA ARG A 361 1.85 7.67 -34.82
C ARG A 361 0.83 6.57 -35.16
N GLU A 362 1.17 5.30 -34.94
CA GLU A 362 0.24 4.17 -35.12
C GLU A 362 -0.94 4.26 -34.15
N LEU A 363 -0.68 4.58 -32.89
CA LEU A 363 -1.73 4.80 -31.89
C LEU A 363 -2.68 5.92 -32.31
N GLY A 364 -2.17 7.05 -32.79
CA GLY A 364 -2.99 8.15 -33.27
C GLY A 364 -3.89 7.76 -34.42
N ARG A 365 -3.32 7.08 -35.43
CA ARG A 365 -4.06 6.60 -36.61
C ARG A 365 -5.14 5.59 -36.22
N CYS A 366 -4.80 4.56 -35.45
CA CYS A 366 -5.73 3.48 -35.09
C CYS A 366 -6.80 3.93 -34.09
N SER A 367 -6.46 4.83 -33.16
CA SER A 367 -7.42 5.38 -32.21
C SER A 367 -8.25 6.52 -32.79
N ARG A 368 -7.87 7.06 -33.94
CA ARG A 368 -8.45 8.28 -34.56
C ARG A 368 -8.38 9.48 -33.58
N MET A 369 -7.29 9.56 -32.83
CA MET A 369 -7.03 10.70 -31.95
C MET A 369 -6.00 11.64 -32.59
N PRO A 370 -6.27 12.94 -32.62
CA PRO A 370 -5.28 13.92 -33.06
C PRO A 370 -4.12 13.98 -32.04
N ALA A 371 -2.93 14.29 -32.53
CA ALA A 371 -1.71 14.34 -31.71
C ALA A 371 -1.87 15.23 -30.48
N GLN A 372 -2.59 16.36 -30.61
CA GLN A 372 -2.84 17.32 -29.53
C GLN A 372 -3.57 16.73 -28.31
N THR A 373 -4.40 15.70 -28.50
CA THR A 373 -5.12 14.98 -27.42
C THR A 373 -4.46 13.67 -27.04
N LEU A 374 -3.78 13.01 -27.98
CA LEU A 374 -3.09 11.75 -27.72
C LEU A 374 -1.83 11.96 -26.88
N THR A 375 -1.01 12.96 -27.18
CA THR A 375 0.26 13.19 -26.48
C THR A 375 0.07 13.45 -24.98
N PRO A 376 -0.86 14.33 -24.54
CA PRO A 376 -1.17 14.47 -23.10
C PRO A 376 -1.62 13.15 -22.47
N LEU A 377 -2.50 12.41 -23.11
CA LEU A 377 -2.97 11.12 -22.60
C LEU A 377 -1.82 10.13 -22.40
N LEU A 378 -0.93 10.00 -23.38
CA LEU A 378 0.23 9.11 -23.26
C LEU A 378 1.22 9.62 -22.19
N SER A 379 1.41 10.93 -22.06
CA SER A 379 2.22 11.53 -20.99
C SER A 379 1.65 11.17 -19.62
N ASP A 380 0.35 11.29 -19.41
CA ASP A 380 -0.28 10.92 -18.16
C ASP A 380 -0.19 9.41 -17.88
N LEU A 381 -0.39 8.56 -18.90
CA LEU A 381 -0.20 7.12 -18.77
C LEU A 381 1.25 6.75 -18.42
N HIS A 382 2.23 7.45 -19.01
CA HIS A 382 3.64 7.25 -18.67
C HIS A 382 3.93 7.71 -17.23
N ARG A 383 3.38 8.83 -16.80
CA ARG A 383 3.54 9.33 -15.42
C ARG A 383 3.06 8.32 -14.39
N ILE A 384 1.90 7.71 -14.59
CA ILE A 384 1.36 6.67 -13.68
C ILE A 384 1.95 5.27 -13.97
N ARG A 385 2.99 5.20 -14.79
CA ARG A 385 3.67 3.95 -15.17
C ARG A 385 2.72 2.88 -15.74
N ALA A 386 1.69 3.31 -16.43
CA ALA A 386 0.81 2.40 -17.17
C ALA A 386 1.40 1.99 -18.52
N ILE A 387 2.29 2.82 -19.05
CA ILE A 387 3.08 2.55 -20.25
C ILE A 387 4.57 2.83 -20.01
N GLU A 388 5.40 2.17 -20.78
CA GLU A 388 6.83 2.41 -20.88
C GLU A 388 7.19 2.87 -22.29
N LEU A 389 8.19 3.75 -22.35
CA LEU A 389 8.85 4.14 -23.59
C LEU A 389 9.84 3.04 -23.95
N VAL A 390 9.77 2.55 -25.18
CA VAL A 390 10.69 1.55 -25.70
C VAL A 390 11.58 2.25 -26.71
N ASP A 391 12.89 2.24 -26.48
CA ASP A 391 13.85 2.73 -27.46
C ASP A 391 13.64 1.94 -28.76
N GLY A 392 13.49 2.68 -29.84
CA GLY A 392 13.50 2.05 -31.16
C GLY A 392 14.82 1.31 -31.31
N ASP A 393 14.80 0.04 -31.63
CA ASP A 393 16.00 -0.66 -32.07
C ASP A 393 16.70 0.25 -33.06
N GLY A 394 17.88 0.73 -32.68
CA GLY A 394 18.68 1.55 -33.56
C GLY A 394 18.80 0.81 -34.89
N ALA A 395 18.27 1.45 -35.93
CA ALA A 395 18.53 0.99 -37.30
C ALA A 395 20.04 0.92 -37.43
N ALA A 396 20.55 -0.31 -37.42
CA ALA A 396 21.89 -0.61 -37.85
C ALA A 396 21.95 -0.53 -39.37
#